data_8e39a5516819d5e2da72972ca060cfeb
#
_entry.id   8e39a5516819d5e2da72972ca060cfeb
#
_cell.length_a   1.000
_cell.length_b   1.000
_cell.length_c   1.000
_cell.angle_alpha   90.00
_cell.angle_beta   90.00
_cell.angle_gamma   90.00
#
_symmetry.space_group_name_H-M   'P 1'
#
loop_
_entity.id
_entity.type
_entity.pdbx_description
1 polymer ?
#
loop_
_entity_poly.entity_id
_entity_poly.type
_entity_poly.pdbx_seq_one_letter_code
_entity_poly.pdbx_strand_id
1 'polypeptide(L)'
;MLFFTLLLAATDPGQALLDEARPLIGQPYDLGGRLQAGRGTDCQGIVFYAAERVQRCSWKSFSVMPTTTVSAEEFGRPVRGASPVRIGELDVSLLKPGDVLLFLNTTVNPAEPALTMLDEDPVWVWHMGLYAGEGRVLHADPFANAVVEEDLRTLLAHHGSWVQGVTALRLDGPPKPRVCRRGARMPNVASPAAP
;
A
#
# COMPACT_ATOMS: atom_id res chain seq x y z
N MET A 1 -4.64 -33.58 -34.02
CA MET A 1 -3.70 -32.75 -33.25
C MET A 1 -4.51 -31.68 -32.55
N LEU A 2 -4.85 -31.85 -31.28
CA LEU A 2 -5.57 -30.84 -30.50
C LEU A 2 -4.54 -29.84 -29.95
N PHE A 3 -4.61 -28.58 -30.41
CA PHE A 3 -3.87 -27.49 -29.79
C PHE A 3 -4.61 -27.03 -28.54
N PHE A 4 -4.09 -27.38 -27.38
CA PHE A 4 -4.49 -26.75 -26.11
C PHE A 4 -3.87 -25.34 -26.07
N THR A 5 -4.67 -24.34 -26.38
CA THR A 5 -4.30 -22.95 -26.11
C THR A 5 -4.40 -22.75 -24.62
N LEU A 6 -3.25 -22.72 -23.94
CA LEU A 6 -3.17 -22.32 -22.52
C LEU A 6 -3.52 -20.84 -22.45
N LEU A 7 -4.74 -20.47 -22.08
CA LEU A 7 -5.08 -19.12 -21.68
C LEU A 7 -4.35 -18.85 -20.35
N LEU A 8 -3.22 -18.17 -20.41
CA LEU A 8 -2.65 -17.54 -19.23
C LEU A 8 -3.65 -16.48 -18.75
N ALA A 9 -4.37 -16.77 -17.66
CA ALA A 9 -5.17 -15.77 -16.99
C ALA A 9 -4.25 -14.61 -16.58
N ALA A 10 -4.57 -13.40 -17.03
CA ALA A 10 -3.84 -12.22 -16.60
C ALA A 10 -3.97 -12.10 -15.07
N THR A 11 -2.86 -12.05 -14.36
CA THR A 11 -2.86 -11.87 -12.91
C THR A 11 -3.52 -10.54 -12.57
N ASP A 12 -4.41 -10.54 -11.59
CA ASP A 12 -5.02 -9.32 -11.05
C ASP A 12 -3.90 -8.36 -10.59
N PRO A 13 -3.89 -7.09 -11.06
CA PRO A 13 -2.81 -6.16 -10.72
C PRO A 13 -2.69 -5.89 -9.22
N GLY A 14 -3.81 -5.90 -8.48
CA GLY A 14 -3.80 -5.79 -7.02
C GLY A 14 -3.13 -7.00 -6.39
N GLN A 15 -3.52 -8.22 -6.80
CA GLN A 15 -2.86 -9.43 -6.32
C GLN A 15 -1.36 -9.41 -6.63
N ALA A 16 -0.97 -8.92 -7.80
CA ALA A 16 0.44 -8.79 -8.15
C ALA A 16 1.19 -7.81 -7.23
N LEU A 17 0.55 -6.70 -6.78
CA LEU A 17 1.13 -5.81 -5.76
C LEU A 17 1.42 -6.56 -4.46
N LEU A 18 0.45 -7.35 -3.99
CA LEU A 18 0.58 -8.10 -2.75
C LEU A 18 1.68 -9.16 -2.85
N ASP A 19 1.73 -9.89 -3.99
CA ASP A 19 2.73 -10.94 -4.22
C ASP A 19 4.15 -10.36 -4.26
N GLU A 20 4.34 -9.17 -4.83
CA GLU A 20 5.62 -8.47 -4.83
C GLU A 20 6.00 -7.92 -3.45
N ALA A 21 5.02 -7.57 -2.60
CA ALA A 21 5.29 -7.05 -1.26
C ALA A 21 5.58 -8.15 -0.23
N ARG A 22 5.00 -9.35 -0.35
CA ARG A 22 5.14 -10.45 0.62
C ARG A 22 6.59 -10.86 0.94
N PRO A 23 7.53 -10.88 -0.03
CA PRO A 23 8.94 -11.14 0.27
C PRO A 23 9.59 -10.15 1.24
N LEU A 24 8.95 -9.01 1.51
CA LEU A 24 9.45 -8.03 2.49
C LEU A 24 9.10 -8.37 3.94
N ILE A 25 8.23 -9.35 4.20
CA ILE A 25 7.89 -9.77 5.57
C ILE A 25 9.17 -10.09 6.35
N GLY A 26 9.29 -9.51 7.55
CA GLY A 26 10.48 -9.62 8.40
C GLY A 26 11.58 -8.57 8.11
N GLN A 27 11.47 -7.77 7.05
CA GLN A 27 12.38 -6.65 6.85
C GLN A 27 12.21 -5.62 7.97
N PRO A 28 13.29 -5.02 8.49
CA PRO A 28 13.20 -4.06 9.57
C PRO A 28 12.44 -2.80 9.15
N TYR A 29 11.69 -2.24 10.11
CA TYR A 29 11.10 -0.92 9.94
C TYR A 29 12.19 0.16 10.00
N ASP A 30 12.12 1.14 9.09
CA ASP A 30 13.00 2.31 9.08
C ASP A 30 12.26 3.49 8.46
N LEU A 31 11.92 4.49 9.26
CA LEU A 31 11.18 5.67 8.79
C LEU A 31 11.94 6.39 7.66
N GLY A 32 11.28 6.59 6.54
CA GLY A 32 11.89 7.07 5.30
C GLY A 32 12.75 6.03 4.57
N GLY A 33 12.80 4.81 5.07
CA GLY A 33 13.54 3.71 4.47
C GLY A 33 12.94 3.26 3.14
N ARG A 34 13.82 2.90 2.19
CA ARG A 34 13.45 2.40 0.86
C ARG A 34 14.33 1.21 0.51
N LEU A 35 14.68 0.37 1.49
CA LEU A 35 15.50 -0.83 1.33
C LEU A 35 16.90 -0.56 0.74
N GLN A 36 17.35 0.68 0.74
CA GLN A 36 18.66 1.04 0.17
C GLN A 36 19.75 0.99 1.24
N ALA A 37 20.96 0.58 0.84
CA ALA A 37 22.16 0.57 1.69
C ALA A 37 22.01 -0.20 3.02
N GLY A 38 21.24 -1.29 3.04
CA GLY A 38 20.99 -2.09 4.23
C GLY A 38 19.98 -1.46 5.20
N ARG A 39 19.33 -0.38 4.83
CA ARG A 39 18.22 0.22 5.56
C ARG A 39 16.96 -0.59 5.37
N GLY A 40 16.09 -0.56 6.38
CA GLY A 40 14.76 -1.14 6.32
C GLY A 40 13.80 -0.37 5.40
N THR A 41 12.51 -0.55 5.62
CA THR A 41 11.46 0.13 4.89
C THR A 41 10.42 0.72 5.84
N ASP A 42 9.72 1.78 5.40
CA ASP A 42 8.53 2.28 6.07
C ASP A 42 7.25 1.79 5.36
N CYS A 43 6.09 2.20 5.87
CA CYS A 43 4.79 1.83 5.32
C CYS A 43 4.61 2.24 3.85
N GLN A 44 5.17 3.38 3.45
CA GLN A 44 5.15 3.85 2.06
C GLN A 44 6.14 3.06 1.19
N GLY A 45 7.29 2.70 1.76
CA GLY A 45 8.34 1.97 1.05
C GLY A 45 7.90 0.62 0.55
N ILE A 46 7.07 -0.13 1.29
CA ILE A 46 6.56 -1.43 0.83
C ILE A 46 5.63 -1.27 -0.39
N VAL A 47 4.77 -0.24 -0.37
CA VAL A 47 3.87 0.05 -1.50
C VAL A 47 4.66 0.47 -2.73
N PHE A 48 5.67 1.33 -2.55
CA PHE A 48 6.55 1.76 -3.64
C PHE A 48 7.35 0.59 -4.23
N TYR A 49 7.84 -0.31 -3.39
CA TYR A 49 8.56 -1.51 -3.82
C TYR A 49 7.69 -2.39 -4.73
N ALA A 50 6.46 -2.68 -4.30
CA ALA A 50 5.53 -3.49 -5.05
C ALA A 50 5.11 -2.79 -6.36
N ALA A 51 4.74 -1.50 -6.27
CA ALA A 51 4.29 -0.72 -7.42
C ALA A 51 5.39 -0.56 -8.49
N GLU A 52 6.66 -0.38 -8.09
CA GLU A 52 7.79 -0.34 -9.02
C GLU A 52 7.86 -1.58 -9.90
N ARG A 53 7.62 -2.75 -9.31
CA ARG A 53 7.71 -4.04 -9.99
C ARG A 53 6.51 -4.29 -10.89
N VAL A 54 5.32 -4.10 -10.36
CA VAL A 54 4.08 -4.30 -11.11
C VAL A 54 3.94 -3.28 -12.24
N GLN A 55 4.22 -2.01 -11.97
CA GLN A 55 4.09 -0.94 -12.96
C GLN A 55 5.34 -0.76 -13.82
N ARG A 56 6.43 -1.47 -13.52
CA ARG A 56 7.72 -1.38 -14.23
C ARG A 56 8.29 0.04 -14.31
N CYS A 57 8.01 0.82 -13.30
CA CYS A 57 8.38 2.23 -13.15
C CYS A 57 9.27 2.37 -11.93
N SER A 58 10.36 3.15 -12.00
CA SER A 58 11.16 3.41 -10.79
C SER A 58 10.29 4.00 -9.69
N TRP A 59 10.50 3.57 -8.45
CA TRP A 59 9.80 4.09 -7.27
C TRP A 59 9.87 5.62 -7.15
N LYS A 60 10.97 6.23 -7.65
CA LYS A 60 11.14 7.70 -7.72
C LYS A 60 10.17 8.41 -8.66
N SER A 61 9.38 7.64 -9.41
CA SER A 61 8.31 8.17 -10.26
C SER A 61 7.00 8.39 -9.50
N PHE A 62 6.87 7.79 -8.32
CA PHE A 62 5.71 7.96 -7.46
C PHE A 62 5.91 9.16 -6.54
N SER A 63 4.80 9.81 -6.19
CA SER A 63 4.83 10.91 -5.24
C SER A 63 5.01 10.40 -3.81
N VAL A 64 5.83 11.09 -3.03
CA VAL A 64 5.90 10.87 -1.58
C VAL A 64 4.74 11.54 -0.85
N MET A 65 3.95 12.36 -1.54
CA MET A 65 2.79 13.07 -0.99
C MET A 65 1.51 12.25 -1.26
N PRO A 66 0.86 11.69 -0.23
CA PRO A 66 -0.36 10.90 -0.39
C PRO A 66 -1.49 11.60 -1.16
N THR A 67 -1.69 12.90 -0.99
CA THR A 67 -2.67 13.67 -1.76
C THR A 67 -2.42 13.62 -3.26
N THR A 68 -1.14 13.75 -3.68
CA THR A 68 -0.75 13.61 -5.09
C THR A 68 -0.91 12.18 -5.55
N THR A 69 -0.55 11.21 -4.72
CA THR A 69 -0.70 9.77 -5.02
C THR A 69 -2.15 9.42 -5.34
N VAL A 70 -3.09 9.90 -4.53
CA VAL A 70 -4.53 9.65 -4.72
C VAL A 70 -5.05 10.40 -5.94
N SER A 71 -4.79 11.70 -6.06
CA SER A 71 -5.31 12.53 -7.16
C SER A 71 -4.75 12.10 -8.54
N ALA A 72 -3.53 11.58 -8.58
CA ALA A 72 -2.90 11.06 -9.79
C ALA A 72 -3.21 9.56 -10.01
N GLU A 73 -4.00 8.92 -9.15
CA GLU A 73 -4.34 7.49 -9.19
C GLU A 73 -3.09 6.58 -9.27
N GLU A 74 -2.03 6.94 -8.53
CA GLU A 74 -0.72 6.27 -8.64
C GLU A 74 -0.76 4.80 -8.26
N PHE A 75 -1.57 4.45 -7.29
CA PHE A 75 -1.77 3.08 -6.82
C PHE A 75 -3.19 2.59 -7.09
N GLY A 76 -3.88 3.24 -8.04
CA GLY A 76 -5.23 2.88 -8.43
C GLY A 76 -6.26 3.92 -8.03
N ARG A 77 -7.53 3.56 -8.23
CA ARG A 77 -8.69 4.43 -7.98
C ARG A 77 -9.33 4.14 -6.63
N PRO A 78 -9.97 5.16 -6.02
CA PRO A 78 -10.73 4.96 -4.79
C PRO A 78 -11.78 3.85 -4.93
N VAL A 79 -11.79 2.93 -3.96
CA VAL A 79 -12.80 1.86 -3.87
C VAL A 79 -14.11 2.45 -3.38
N ARG A 80 -15.17 2.35 -4.19
CA ARG A 80 -16.48 2.89 -3.83
C ARG A 80 -17.00 2.22 -2.55
N GLY A 81 -17.43 3.03 -1.57
CA GLY A 81 -17.91 2.56 -0.27
C GLY A 81 -16.81 2.24 0.75
N ALA A 82 -15.52 2.40 0.35
CA ALA A 82 -14.37 2.27 1.23
C ALA A 82 -13.36 3.42 1.07
N SER A 83 -13.82 4.60 0.55
CA SER A 83 -12.90 5.72 0.26
C SER A 83 -13.62 7.08 0.17
N PRO A 84 -13.48 7.98 1.15
CA PRO A 84 -13.07 7.68 2.52
C PRO A 84 -14.26 7.13 3.34
N VAL A 85 -13.95 6.40 4.40
CA VAL A 85 -14.95 5.97 5.39
C VAL A 85 -14.35 6.04 6.79
N ARG A 86 -15.18 6.20 7.82
CA ARG A 86 -14.72 6.00 9.21
C ARG A 86 -14.28 4.57 9.41
N ILE A 87 -13.25 4.37 10.21
CA ILE A 87 -12.67 3.04 10.38
C ILE A 87 -13.67 2.03 10.94
N GLY A 88 -14.59 2.45 11.81
CA GLY A 88 -15.67 1.61 12.37
C GLY A 88 -16.78 1.26 11.37
N GLU A 89 -16.83 1.93 10.22
CA GLU A 89 -17.82 1.74 9.15
C GLU A 89 -17.23 1.01 7.92
N LEU A 90 -15.95 0.66 7.98
CA LEU A 90 -15.29 -0.04 6.88
C LEU A 90 -15.90 -1.43 6.69
N ASP A 91 -16.56 -1.62 5.55
CA ASP A 91 -16.98 -2.94 5.09
C ASP A 91 -15.82 -3.63 4.36
N VAL A 92 -15.14 -4.53 5.06
CA VAL A 92 -13.99 -5.28 4.52
C VAL A 92 -14.38 -6.19 3.36
N SER A 93 -15.66 -6.50 3.16
CA SER A 93 -16.13 -7.31 2.03
C SER A 93 -16.00 -6.58 0.68
N LEU A 94 -15.87 -5.24 0.71
CA LEU A 94 -15.62 -4.41 -0.47
C LEU A 94 -14.16 -4.48 -0.93
N LEU A 95 -13.25 -4.91 -0.06
CA LEU A 95 -11.82 -4.95 -0.32
C LEU A 95 -11.41 -6.22 -1.07
N LYS A 96 -10.36 -6.09 -1.87
CA LYS A 96 -9.71 -7.22 -2.56
C LYS A 96 -8.23 -7.28 -2.20
N PRO A 97 -7.61 -8.48 -2.21
CA PRO A 97 -6.18 -8.59 -2.02
C PRO A 97 -5.40 -7.65 -2.95
N GLY A 98 -4.48 -6.89 -2.37
CA GLY A 98 -3.68 -5.88 -3.06
C GLY A 98 -4.29 -4.48 -3.12
N ASP A 99 -5.50 -4.26 -2.59
CA ASP A 99 -5.98 -2.88 -2.37
C ASP A 99 -5.02 -2.15 -1.43
N VAL A 100 -4.62 -0.94 -1.81
CA VAL A 100 -3.76 -0.09 -0.96
C VAL A 100 -4.65 0.63 0.05
N LEU A 101 -4.40 0.39 1.33
CA LEU A 101 -5.12 1.04 2.43
C LEU A 101 -4.32 2.25 2.91
N LEU A 102 -4.95 3.41 2.93
CA LEU A 102 -4.43 4.66 3.50
C LEU A 102 -5.19 4.92 4.80
N PHE A 103 -4.53 4.75 5.92
CA PHE A 103 -5.11 5.01 7.25
C PHE A 103 -5.02 6.49 7.56
N LEU A 104 -6.15 7.07 7.94
CA LEU A 104 -6.34 8.52 8.05
C LEU A 104 -6.44 8.95 9.50
N ASN A 105 -5.87 10.12 9.81
CA ASN A 105 -6.05 10.79 11.09
C ASN A 105 -6.14 12.31 10.93
N THR A 106 -6.45 13.02 12.02
CA THR A 106 -6.58 14.47 12.07
C THR A 106 -5.26 15.20 12.37
N THR A 107 -4.15 14.47 12.49
CA THR A 107 -2.84 15.10 12.71
C THR A 107 -2.38 15.81 11.45
N VAL A 108 -2.24 17.12 11.55
CA VAL A 108 -1.86 17.97 10.42
C VAL A 108 -0.46 17.61 9.92
N ASN A 109 -0.36 17.33 8.63
CA ASN A 109 0.92 17.29 7.93
C ASN A 109 1.16 18.64 7.25
N PRO A 110 2.08 19.51 7.73
CA PRO A 110 2.26 20.83 7.15
C PRO A 110 2.86 20.81 5.73
N ALA A 111 3.36 19.64 5.28
CA ALA A 111 3.95 19.50 3.95
C ALA A 111 2.91 19.32 2.83
N GLU A 112 1.65 19.04 3.18
CA GLU A 112 0.58 18.81 2.19
C GLU A 112 -0.79 19.26 2.74
N PRO A 113 -1.76 19.58 1.86
CA PRO A 113 -3.13 19.79 2.29
C PRO A 113 -3.74 18.52 2.85
N ALA A 114 -4.86 18.62 3.58
CA ALA A 114 -5.64 17.46 3.96
C ALA A 114 -5.98 16.61 2.73
N LEU A 115 -5.94 15.28 2.88
CA LEU A 115 -6.32 14.39 1.80
C LEU A 115 -7.79 14.57 1.44
N THR A 116 -8.64 14.69 2.44
CA THR A 116 -10.08 14.81 2.31
C THR A 116 -10.68 15.31 3.63
N MET A 117 -12.00 15.47 3.63
CA MET A 117 -12.80 15.64 4.85
C MET A 117 -13.43 14.29 5.21
N LEU A 118 -13.37 13.92 6.48
CA LEU A 118 -14.10 12.80 7.05
C LEU A 118 -15.18 13.41 7.97
N ASP A 119 -16.41 13.49 7.48
CA ASP A 119 -17.46 14.38 7.96
C ASP A 119 -16.98 15.84 7.95
N GLU A 120 -16.81 16.48 9.12
CA GLU A 120 -16.36 17.87 9.24
C GLU A 120 -14.85 18.00 9.53
N ASP A 121 -14.16 16.88 9.76
CA ASP A 121 -12.76 16.86 10.14
C ASP A 121 -11.83 16.71 8.94
N PRO A 122 -10.86 17.60 8.72
CA PRO A 122 -9.81 17.39 7.73
C PRO A 122 -8.89 16.27 8.18
N VAL A 123 -8.55 15.36 7.26
CA VAL A 123 -7.74 14.18 7.56
C VAL A 123 -6.56 14.04 6.60
N TRP A 124 -5.46 13.53 7.15
CA TRP A 124 -4.20 13.23 6.47
C TRP A 124 -3.90 11.74 6.52
N VAL A 125 -3.10 11.26 5.58
CA VAL A 125 -2.60 9.88 5.63
C VAL A 125 -1.51 9.78 6.69
N TRP A 126 -1.75 8.92 7.67
CA TRP A 126 -0.81 8.64 8.73
C TRP A 126 -0.02 7.35 8.50
N HIS A 127 -0.66 6.35 7.92
CA HIS A 127 -0.08 5.04 7.67
C HIS A 127 -0.64 4.42 6.40
N MET A 128 0.05 3.45 5.82
CA MET A 128 -0.46 2.70 4.68
C MET A 128 0.00 1.24 4.68
N GLY A 129 -0.76 0.39 3.99
CA GLY A 129 -0.47 -1.02 3.80
C GLY A 129 -1.21 -1.58 2.61
N LEU A 130 -1.08 -2.88 2.41
CA LEU A 130 -1.78 -3.64 1.39
C LEU A 130 -2.78 -4.59 2.06
N TYR A 131 -4.03 -4.57 1.62
CA TYR A 131 -5.00 -5.54 2.08
C TYR A 131 -4.61 -6.94 1.57
N ALA A 132 -4.45 -7.89 2.49
CA ALA A 132 -3.96 -9.24 2.15
C ALA A 132 -5.09 -10.27 1.96
N GLY A 133 -6.36 -9.83 2.11
CA GLY A 133 -7.52 -10.72 2.16
C GLY A 133 -7.86 -11.14 3.59
N GLU A 134 -9.07 -11.66 3.79
CA GLU A 134 -9.53 -12.24 5.06
C GLU A 134 -9.36 -11.34 6.30
N GLY A 135 -9.49 -10.02 6.11
CA GLY A 135 -9.30 -9.04 7.18
C GLY A 135 -7.84 -8.80 7.58
N ARG A 136 -6.88 -9.22 6.78
CA ARG A 136 -5.43 -9.05 7.04
C ARG A 136 -4.85 -7.90 6.25
N VAL A 137 -3.79 -7.30 6.79
CA VAL A 137 -3.04 -6.20 6.18
C VAL A 137 -1.55 -6.49 6.23
N LEU A 138 -0.87 -6.31 5.12
CA LEU A 138 0.58 -6.34 5.02
C LEU A 138 1.10 -4.90 5.06
N HIS A 139 1.91 -4.58 6.06
CA HIS A 139 2.44 -3.24 6.27
C HIS A 139 3.79 -3.27 6.99
N ALA A 140 4.51 -2.14 6.98
CA ALA A 140 5.69 -1.96 7.83
C ALA A 140 5.25 -1.36 9.16
N ASP A 141 5.30 -2.16 10.23
CA ASP A 141 4.82 -1.78 11.55
C ASP A 141 5.97 -1.21 12.41
N PRO A 142 5.88 0.06 12.86
CA PRO A 142 6.87 0.63 13.76
C PRO A 142 6.90 0.00 15.16
N PHE A 143 5.79 -0.60 15.62
CA PHE A 143 5.74 -1.26 16.93
C PHE A 143 6.36 -2.65 16.89
N ALA A 144 6.11 -3.44 15.85
CA ALA A 144 6.80 -4.71 15.61
C ALA A 144 8.25 -4.48 15.13
N ASN A 145 8.61 -3.26 14.75
CA ASN A 145 9.88 -2.89 14.13
C ASN A 145 10.19 -3.74 12.87
N ALA A 146 9.16 -4.14 12.13
CA ALA A 146 9.28 -5.04 10.98
C ALA A 146 8.13 -4.87 10.00
N VAL A 147 8.31 -5.39 8.79
CA VAL A 147 7.20 -5.66 7.87
C VAL A 147 6.47 -6.91 8.35
N VAL A 148 5.17 -6.78 8.56
CA VAL A 148 4.31 -7.86 9.05
C VAL A 148 3.05 -8.00 8.18
N GLU A 149 2.45 -9.17 8.21
CA GLU A 149 1.10 -9.41 7.72
C GLU A 149 0.25 -9.82 8.92
N GLU A 150 -0.62 -8.92 9.38
CA GLU A 150 -1.43 -9.13 10.58
C GLU A 150 -2.92 -8.87 10.35
N ASP A 151 -3.73 -9.24 11.32
CA ASP A 151 -5.16 -8.95 11.32
C ASP A 151 -5.38 -7.43 11.44
N LEU A 152 -6.29 -6.88 10.64
CA LEU A 152 -6.65 -5.45 10.69
C LEU A 152 -7.09 -5.01 12.09
N ARG A 153 -7.74 -5.90 12.87
CA ARG A 153 -8.12 -5.60 14.25
C ARG A 153 -6.90 -5.45 15.16
N THR A 154 -5.86 -6.26 14.94
CA THR A 154 -4.59 -6.15 15.68
C THR A 154 -3.92 -4.83 15.37
N LEU A 155 -3.80 -4.47 14.09
CA LEU A 155 -3.30 -3.17 13.66
C LEU A 155 -4.08 -2.03 14.36
N LEU A 156 -5.40 -2.08 14.32
CA LEU A 156 -6.24 -1.06 14.95
C LEU A 156 -6.16 -1.05 16.48
N ALA A 157 -5.90 -2.18 17.13
CA ALA A 157 -5.68 -2.23 18.57
C ALA A 157 -4.39 -1.52 18.98
N HIS A 158 -3.33 -1.64 18.17
CA HIS A 158 -2.06 -0.94 18.41
C HIS A 158 -2.13 0.56 18.08
N HIS A 159 -2.87 0.91 17.03
CA HIS A 159 -2.90 2.27 16.47
C HIS A 159 -4.24 2.99 16.69
N GLY A 160 -5.20 2.39 17.38
CA GLY A 160 -6.62 2.73 17.34
C GLY A 160 -6.99 4.18 17.61
N SER A 161 -6.31 4.88 18.54
CA SER A 161 -6.57 6.30 18.78
C SER A 161 -6.04 7.22 17.67
N TRP A 162 -5.16 6.71 16.79
CA TRP A 162 -4.54 7.46 15.70
C TRP A 162 -5.26 7.28 14.37
N VAL A 163 -6.11 6.25 14.23
CA VAL A 163 -6.82 5.94 12.99
C VAL A 163 -8.29 6.27 13.14
N GLN A 164 -8.74 7.35 12.48
CA GLN A 164 -10.15 7.74 12.43
C GLN A 164 -10.85 7.18 11.19
N GLY A 165 -10.14 7.02 10.09
CA GLY A 165 -10.72 6.56 8.84
C GLY A 165 -9.75 5.83 7.93
N VAL A 166 -10.25 5.42 6.79
CA VAL A 166 -9.49 4.75 5.75
C VAL A 166 -9.92 5.21 4.35
N THR A 167 -8.97 5.23 3.44
CA THR A 167 -9.20 5.31 1.99
C THR A 167 -8.56 4.08 1.36
N ALA A 168 -9.34 3.29 0.66
CA ALA A 168 -8.85 2.13 -0.08
C ALA A 168 -8.68 2.50 -1.57
N LEU A 169 -7.54 2.16 -2.16
CA LEU A 169 -7.25 2.35 -3.58
C LEU A 169 -7.10 1.00 -4.26
N ARG A 170 -7.73 0.81 -5.41
CA ARG A 170 -7.63 -0.42 -6.20
C ARG A 170 -6.92 -0.17 -7.52
N LEU A 171 -5.85 -0.92 -7.74
CA LEU A 171 -5.18 -0.97 -9.02
C LEU A 171 -5.92 -1.95 -9.94
N ASP A 172 -6.90 -1.44 -10.69
CA ASP A 172 -7.66 -2.20 -11.67
C ASP A 172 -7.20 -1.83 -13.08
N GLY A 173 -6.77 -2.81 -13.83
CA GLY A 173 -6.28 -2.65 -15.20
C GLY A 173 -4.77 -2.34 -15.32
N PRO A 174 -4.28 -2.23 -16.56
CA PRO A 174 -2.88 -1.92 -16.79
C PRO A 174 -2.54 -0.56 -16.22
N PRO A 175 -1.34 -0.40 -15.63
CA PRO A 175 -0.89 0.89 -15.10
C PRO A 175 -0.98 1.95 -16.20
N LYS A 176 -1.49 3.14 -15.84
CA LYS A 176 -1.54 4.26 -16.79
C LYS A 176 -0.12 4.57 -17.26
N PRO A 177 0.10 4.77 -18.58
CA PRO A 177 1.41 5.15 -19.08
C PRO A 177 1.84 6.46 -18.39
N ARG A 178 2.85 6.35 -17.56
CA ARG A 178 3.50 7.48 -16.91
C ARG A 178 4.83 7.72 -17.59
N VAL A 179 5.29 8.95 -17.53
CA VAL A 179 6.69 9.22 -17.79
C VAL A 179 7.48 8.59 -16.64
N CYS A 180 7.73 7.29 -16.78
CA CYS A 180 8.53 6.56 -15.82
C CYS A 180 9.95 7.11 -15.84
N ARG A 181 10.38 7.71 -14.74
CA ARG A 181 11.78 8.16 -14.61
C ARG A 181 12.70 6.94 -14.67
N ARG A 182 13.70 6.98 -15.54
CA ARG A 182 14.80 6.01 -15.48
C ARG A 182 15.57 6.30 -14.18
N GLY A 183 15.61 5.35 -13.28
CA GLY A 183 16.29 5.47 -11.99
C GLY A 183 16.74 4.11 -11.50
N ALA A 184 17.61 4.10 -10.49
CA ALA A 184 17.94 2.87 -9.80
C ALA A 184 16.65 2.25 -9.21
N ARG A 185 16.40 0.99 -9.50
CA ARG A 185 15.33 0.21 -8.87
C ARG A 185 15.67 -0.02 -7.40
N MET A 186 14.65 -0.23 -6.59
CA MET A 186 14.87 -0.79 -5.25
C MET A 186 15.57 -2.16 -5.39
N PRO A 187 16.50 -2.48 -4.49
CA PRO A 187 17.20 -3.76 -4.54
C PRO A 187 16.21 -4.92 -4.45
N ASN A 188 16.52 -6.03 -5.14
CA ASN A 188 15.79 -7.26 -4.88
C ASN A 188 16.15 -7.72 -3.46
N VAL A 189 15.15 -7.93 -2.65
CA VAL A 189 15.31 -8.43 -1.29
C VAL A 189 15.01 -9.93 -1.32
N ALA A 190 15.99 -10.74 -0.90
CA ALA A 190 15.72 -12.14 -0.63
C ALA A 190 14.78 -12.22 0.57
N SER A 191 13.78 -13.11 0.52
CA SER A 191 12.99 -13.40 1.71
C SER A 191 13.94 -13.74 2.86
N PRO A 192 13.74 -13.17 4.06
CA PRO A 192 14.50 -13.61 5.21
C PRO A 192 14.34 -15.13 5.34
N ALA A 193 15.46 -15.83 5.61
CA ALA A 193 15.40 -17.27 5.85
C ALA A 193 14.40 -17.50 6.99
N ALA A 194 13.46 -18.42 6.79
CA ALA A 194 12.55 -18.82 7.85
C ALA A 194 13.38 -19.28 9.06
N PRO A 195 12.99 -18.93 10.31
CA PRO A 195 13.71 -19.33 11.52
C PRO A 195 13.72 -20.84 11.72
#